data_bfbaeef60d3eb390f1589416fee895a7
#
_entry.id   bfbaeef60d3eb390f1589416fee895a7
#
_cell.length_a   1.000
_cell.length_b   1.000
_cell.length_c   1.000
_cell.angle_alpha   90.00
_cell.angle_beta   90.00
_cell.angle_gamma   90.00
#
_symmetry.space_group_name_H-M   'P 1'
#
loop_
_entity.id
_entity.type
_entity.pdbx_description
1 polymer ?
#
loop_
_entity_poly.entity_id
_entity_poly.type
_entity_poly.pdbx_seq_one_letter_code
_entity_poly.pdbx_strand_id
1 'polypeptide(L)'
;MRDPNQMSFLDHLEELRWHLIRSVISILVFGTLAFIFKDFIFNTLLFGPKNTDFITYKWFCEISQALGQGNSFCVQEMPFRIQSRTMSGQFSAHLWTSILAGFIISFPYVLFELWKFISPGLNDNEKNNAKGFIFIASILFFIGVLFGYYIITPLSINFLGNYSVSNEIFNDFDLSSYIGLLRASVLSSGLIFELPIIIYFFTRIGIVTPIFLKKNRKFALVILLSLSA
;
A
#
# COMPACT_ATOMS: atom_id res chain seq x y z
N MET A 1 -18.85 2.95 37.44
CA MET A 1 -18.68 3.48 36.05
C MET A 1 -17.80 4.72 36.17
N ARG A 2 -16.57 4.69 35.65
CA ARG A 2 -15.68 5.86 35.68
C ARG A 2 -16.12 6.81 34.56
N ASP A 3 -16.22 8.10 34.89
CA ASP A 3 -16.59 9.15 33.92
C ASP A 3 -15.58 9.21 32.80
N PRO A 4 -16.00 9.12 31.49
CA PRO A 4 -15.10 9.18 30.34
C PRO A 4 -14.33 10.49 30.25
N ASN A 5 -14.79 11.55 30.91
CA ASN A 5 -14.16 12.88 30.88
C ASN A 5 -13.04 13.08 31.91
N GLN A 6 -12.66 12.05 32.68
CA GLN A 6 -11.59 12.12 33.69
C GLN A 6 -10.53 11.04 33.53
N MET A 7 -10.32 10.54 32.28
CA MET A 7 -9.23 9.60 32.05
C MET A 7 -7.88 10.26 32.31
N SER A 8 -7.10 9.67 33.22
CA SER A 8 -5.70 10.04 33.41
C SER A 8 -4.93 9.74 32.12
N PHE A 9 -3.88 10.49 31.84
CA PHE A 9 -2.98 10.22 30.70
C PHE A 9 -2.48 8.76 30.69
N LEU A 10 -2.25 8.18 31.86
CA LEU A 10 -1.83 6.78 32.01
C LEU A 10 -2.93 5.80 31.60
N ASP A 11 -4.19 6.07 31.95
CA ASP A 11 -5.35 5.24 31.57
C ASP A 11 -5.51 5.24 30.04
N HIS A 12 -5.30 6.40 29.38
CA HIS A 12 -5.37 6.52 27.94
C HIS A 12 -4.24 5.75 27.23
N LEU A 13 -3.02 5.73 27.80
CA LEU A 13 -1.91 4.90 27.28
C LEU A 13 -2.18 3.40 27.44
N GLU A 14 -2.84 2.99 28.53
CA GLU A 14 -3.23 1.58 28.74
C GLU A 14 -4.30 1.15 27.71
N GLU A 15 -5.24 2.02 27.39
CA GLU A 15 -6.25 1.77 26.36
C GLU A 15 -5.60 1.65 24.96
N LEU A 16 -4.66 2.55 24.61
CA LEU A 16 -3.86 2.46 23.37
C LEU A 16 -3.15 1.11 23.24
N ARG A 17 -2.55 0.63 24.34
CA ARG A 17 -1.84 -0.67 24.35
C ARG A 17 -2.76 -1.80 23.91
N TRP A 18 -3.99 -1.85 24.44
CA TRP A 18 -4.93 -2.92 24.10
C TRP A 18 -5.41 -2.85 22.65
N HIS A 19 -5.64 -1.65 22.09
CA HIS A 19 -5.98 -1.46 20.68
C HIS A 19 -4.84 -1.88 19.75
N LEU A 20 -3.59 -1.54 20.12
CA LEU A 20 -2.41 -1.99 19.36
C LEU A 20 -2.24 -3.50 19.39
N ILE A 21 -2.39 -4.14 20.57
CA ILE A 21 -2.28 -5.60 20.70
C ILE A 21 -3.32 -6.29 19.81
N ARG A 22 -4.57 -5.86 19.79
CA ARG A 22 -5.62 -6.43 18.93
C ARG A 22 -5.31 -6.25 17.45
N SER A 23 -4.82 -5.08 17.06
CA SER A 23 -4.39 -4.80 15.68
C SER A 23 -3.26 -5.73 15.25
N VAL A 24 -2.22 -5.88 16.08
CA VAL A 24 -1.09 -6.78 15.81
C VAL A 24 -1.54 -8.23 15.73
N ILE A 25 -2.40 -8.70 16.65
CA ILE A 25 -2.95 -10.06 16.60
C ILE A 25 -3.70 -10.30 15.28
N SER A 26 -4.51 -9.35 14.82
CA SER A 26 -5.21 -9.46 13.55
C SER A 26 -4.23 -9.60 12.38
N ILE A 27 -3.19 -8.76 12.34
CA ILE A 27 -2.14 -8.84 11.31
C ILE A 27 -1.45 -10.21 11.34
N LEU A 28 -1.11 -10.71 12.53
CA LEU A 28 -0.45 -12.02 12.67
C LEU A 28 -1.35 -13.17 12.24
N VAL A 29 -2.64 -13.14 12.55
CA VAL A 29 -3.59 -14.18 12.13
C VAL A 29 -3.68 -14.22 10.60
N PHE A 30 -3.96 -13.08 9.94
CA PHE A 30 -4.03 -13.03 8.48
C PHE A 30 -2.66 -13.25 7.82
N GLY A 31 -1.57 -12.81 8.46
CA GLY A 31 -0.21 -13.09 8.02
C GLY A 31 0.12 -14.59 8.06
N THR A 32 -0.32 -15.31 9.10
CA THR A 32 -0.14 -16.76 9.18
C THR A 32 -0.95 -17.49 8.11
N LEU A 33 -2.18 -17.05 7.85
CA LEU A 33 -2.97 -17.57 6.72
C LEU A 33 -2.26 -17.34 5.40
N ALA A 34 -1.77 -16.12 5.15
CA ALA A 34 -1.00 -15.80 3.95
C ALA A 34 0.28 -16.67 3.85
N PHE A 35 0.95 -16.94 4.96
CA PHE A 35 2.12 -17.80 5.00
C PHE A 35 1.79 -19.24 4.56
N ILE A 36 0.66 -19.78 4.96
CA ILE A 36 0.21 -21.13 4.56
C ILE A 36 -0.11 -21.17 3.05
N PHE A 37 -0.74 -20.12 2.50
CA PHE A 37 -1.12 -20.02 1.09
C PHE A 37 0.02 -19.50 0.18
N LYS A 38 1.28 -19.88 0.47
CA LYS A 38 2.49 -19.42 -0.23
C LYS A 38 2.42 -19.56 -1.76
N ASP A 39 1.90 -20.70 -2.24
CA ASP A 39 1.90 -20.99 -3.69
C ASP A 39 1.01 -20.02 -4.46
N PHE A 40 -0.15 -19.67 -3.93
CA PHE A 40 -1.02 -18.65 -4.51
C PHE A 40 -0.37 -17.26 -4.48
N ILE A 41 0.22 -16.89 -3.34
CA ILE A 41 0.84 -15.56 -3.18
C ILE A 41 2.04 -15.41 -4.10
N PHE A 42 2.93 -16.41 -4.15
CA PHE A 42 4.14 -16.29 -4.97
C PHE A 42 3.87 -16.49 -6.45
N ASN A 43 3.21 -17.58 -6.83
CA ASN A 43 3.04 -17.92 -8.24
C ASN A 43 2.01 -17.05 -8.96
N THR A 44 0.93 -16.66 -8.27
CA THR A 44 -0.14 -15.87 -8.90
C THR A 44 0.03 -14.36 -8.67
N LEU A 45 0.26 -13.93 -7.42
CA LEU A 45 0.32 -12.51 -7.11
C LEU A 45 1.72 -11.92 -7.34
N LEU A 46 2.78 -12.51 -6.77
CA LEU A 46 4.11 -11.88 -6.84
C LEU A 46 4.73 -12.01 -8.22
N PHE A 47 4.65 -13.18 -8.85
CA PHE A 47 5.23 -13.40 -10.17
C PHE A 47 4.25 -13.12 -11.32
N GLY A 48 2.98 -12.79 -11.03
CA GLY A 48 2.02 -12.34 -12.03
C GLY A 48 2.54 -11.19 -12.90
N PRO A 49 2.99 -10.06 -12.32
CA PRO A 49 3.48 -8.91 -13.08
C PRO A 49 4.75 -9.15 -13.90
N LYS A 50 5.46 -10.26 -13.69
CA LYS A 50 6.60 -10.68 -14.54
C LYS A 50 6.14 -11.32 -15.86
N ASN A 51 4.92 -11.85 -15.90
CA ASN A 51 4.42 -12.53 -17.09
C ASN A 51 3.92 -11.51 -18.13
N THR A 52 4.31 -11.68 -19.38
CA THR A 52 3.86 -10.82 -20.49
C THR A 52 2.36 -10.83 -20.70
N ASP A 53 1.69 -11.92 -20.27
CA ASP A 53 0.23 -12.08 -20.29
C ASP A 53 -0.52 -11.32 -19.18
N PHE A 54 0.19 -10.58 -18.33
CA PHE A 54 -0.43 -9.84 -17.25
C PHE A 54 -1.44 -8.81 -17.78
N ILE A 55 -2.58 -8.68 -17.10
CA ILE A 55 -3.74 -7.90 -17.57
C ILE A 55 -3.38 -6.47 -17.97
N THR A 56 -2.47 -5.84 -17.24
CA THR A 56 -2.05 -4.45 -17.49
C THR A 56 -1.32 -4.31 -18.82
N TYR A 57 -0.44 -5.24 -19.17
CA TYR A 57 0.29 -5.20 -20.46
C TYR A 57 -0.66 -5.40 -21.63
N LYS A 58 -1.66 -6.27 -21.50
CA LYS A 58 -2.70 -6.46 -22.52
C LYS A 58 -3.50 -5.16 -22.73
N TRP A 59 -3.93 -4.53 -21.64
CA TRP A 59 -4.64 -3.26 -21.71
C TRP A 59 -3.84 -2.14 -22.37
N PHE A 60 -2.56 -1.99 -22.01
CA PHE A 60 -1.71 -0.98 -22.63
C PHE A 60 -1.47 -1.26 -24.12
N CYS A 61 -1.35 -2.53 -24.52
CA CYS A 61 -1.22 -2.93 -25.91
C CYS A 61 -2.50 -2.61 -26.70
N GLU A 62 -3.68 -2.98 -26.19
CA GLU A 62 -4.98 -2.67 -26.81
C GLU A 62 -5.21 -1.15 -26.95
N ILE A 63 -4.91 -0.36 -25.92
CA ILE A 63 -5.01 1.10 -25.97
C ILE A 63 -4.05 1.68 -27.02
N SER A 64 -2.81 1.19 -27.08
CA SER A 64 -1.82 1.63 -28.09
C SER A 64 -2.31 1.38 -29.51
N GLN A 65 -2.86 0.20 -29.76
CA GLN A 65 -3.41 -0.15 -31.08
C GLN A 65 -4.65 0.69 -31.42
N ALA A 66 -5.54 0.93 -30.46
CA ALA A 66 -6.73 1.77 -30.65
C ALA A 66 -6.39 3.23 -30.93
N LEU A 67 -5.27 3.74 -30.38
CA LEU A 67 -4.77 5.10 -30.63
C LEU A 67 -3.92 5.21 -31.90
N GLY A 68 -3.77 4.13 -32.69
CA GLY A 68 -2.99 4.12 -33.93
C GLY A 68 -1.47 4.19 -33.75
N GLN A 69 -0.97 3.97 -32.53
CA GLN A 69 0.49 3.96 -32.23
C GLN A 69 1.14 2.59 -32.46
N GLY A 70 0.42 1.64 -33.03
CA GLY A 70 0.92 0.29 -33.30
C GLY A 70 1.25 -0.47 -32.01
N ASN A 71 2.39 -1.18 -32.00
CA ASN A 71 2.80 -2.03 -30.87
C ASN A 71 3.75 -1.34 -29.87
N SER A 72 3.77 -0.01 -29.83
CA SER A 72 4.76 0.75 -29.02
C SER A 72 4.68 0.46 -27.51
N PHE A 73 3.50 0.13 -26.99
CA PHE A 73 3.30 -0.22 -25.58
C PHE A 73 3.01 -1.71 -25.36
N CYS A 74 3.21 -2.56 -26.39
CA CYS A 74 3.05 -3.99 -26.26
C CYS A 74 4.34 -4.61 -25.71
N VAL A 75 4.28 -5.23 -24.55
CA VAL A 75 5.40 -5.96 -23.94
C VAL A 75 5.47 -7.33 -24.58
N GLN A 76 6.54 -7.59 -25.37
CA GLN A 76 6.73 -8.86 -26.06
C GLN A 76 7.55 -9.84 -25.24
N GLU A 77 8.59 -9.37 -24.56
CA GLU A 77 9.52 -10.19 -23.78
C GLU A 77 9.91 -9.49 -22.48
N MET A 78 10.24 -10.29 -21.48
CA MET A 78 10.82 -9.85 -20.21
C MET A 78 12.24 -10.43 -20.09
N PRO A 79 13.27 -9.73 -20.61
CA PRO A 79 14.62 -10.27 -20.77
C PRO A 79 15.43 -10.31 -19.48
N PHE A 80 14.79 -10.58 -18.34
CA PHE A 80 15.48 -10.66 -17.06
C PHE A 80 15.14 -11.94 -16.30
N ARG A 81 16.05 -12.34 -15.42
CA ARG A 81 15.87 -13.48 -14.50
C ARG A 81 15.82 -12.99 -13.06
N ILE A 82 15.06 -13.72 -12.23
CA ILE A 82 15.02 -13.49 -10.79
C ILE A 82 15.76 -14.64 -10.13
N GLN A 83 16.74 -14.32 -9.27
CA GLN A 83 17.54 -15.29 -8.55
C GLN A 83 17.65 -14.91 -7.07
N SER A 84 17.73 -15.90 -6.21
CA SER A 84 18.01 -15.70 -4.79
C SER A 84 19.51 -15.85 -4.56
N ARG A 85 20.17 -14.76 -4.23
CA ARG A 85 21.65 -14.75 -4.00
C ARG A 85 22.04 -15.05 -2.57
N THR A 86 21.08 -15.01 -1.65
CA THR A 86 21.32 -15.30 -0.23
C THR A 86 20.57 -16.56 0.18
N MET A 87 21.18 -17.36 1.08
CA MET A 87 20.58 -18.62 1.56
C MET A 87 19.21 -18.39 2.24
N SER A 88 19.09 -17.30 3.00
CA SER A 88 17.85 -16.92 3.69
C SER A 88 16.87 -16.10 2.83
N GLY A 89 17.26 -15.74 1.59
CA GLY A 89 16.51 -14.79 0.75
C GLY A 89 15.07 -15.22 0.51
N GLN A 90 14.85 -16.47 0.15
CA GLN A 90 13.50 -16.99 -0.10
C GLN A 90 12.65 -17.03 1.18
N PHE A 91 13.22 -17.47 2.29
CA PHE A 91 12.52 -17.51 3.57
C PHE A 91 12.16 -16.11 4.07
N SER A 92 13.12 -15.20 4.02
CA SER A 92 12.92 -13.80 4.42
C SER A 92 11.87 -13.10 3.53
N ALA A 93 11.93 -13.33 2.22
CA ALA A 93 10.93 -12.83 1.27
C ALA A 93 9.53 -13.36 1.60
N HIS A 94 9.41 -14.66 1.91
CA HIS A 94 8.15 -15.29 2.29
C HIS A 94 7.59 -14.68 3.58
N LEU A 95 8.40 -14.58 4.63
CA LEU A 95 7.98 -14.03 5.91
C LEU A 95 7.46 -12.59 5.78
N TRP A 96 8.26 -11.71 5.17
CA TRP A 96 7.89 -10.29 5.01
C TRP A 96 6.68 -10.08 4.10
N THR A 97 6.54 -10.89 3.05
CA THR A 97 5.36 -10.81 2.17
C THR A 97 4.10 -11.27 2.88
N SER A 98 4.21 -12.31 3.70
CA SER A 98 3.07 -12.80 4.48
C SER A 98 2.61 -11.79 5.53
N ILE A 99 3.54 -11.11 6.21
CA ILE A 99 3.22 -10.03 7.15
C ILE A 99 2.52 -8.87 6.41
N LEU A 100 3.03 -8.48 5.25
CA LEU A 100 2.42 -7.42 4.46
C LEU A 100 1.01 -7.78 3.97
N ALA A 101 0.83 -9.00 3.47
CA ALA A 101 -0.48 -9.49 3.06
C ALA A 101 -1.46 -9.51 4.24
N GLY A 102 -0.98 -9.94 5.43
CA GLY A 102 -1.74 -9.87 6.67
C GLY A 102 -2.15 -8.45 7.04
N PHE A 103 -1.24 -7.47 6.91
CA PHE A 103 -1.53 -6.06 7.13
C PHE A 103 -2.59 -5.54 6.16
N ILE A 104 -2.45 -5.82 4.85
CA ILE A 104 -3.40 -5.36 3.83
C ILE A 104 -4.81 -5.92 4.12
N ILE A 105 -4.92 -7.21 4.41
CA ILE A 105 -6.23 -7.84 4.68
C ILE A 105 -6.84 -7.34 5.99
N SER A 106 -6.02 -7.14 7.02
CA SER A 106 -6.48 -6.66 8.34
C SER A 106 -6.70 -5.16 8.41
N PHE A 107 -6.37 -4.40 7.37
CA PHE A 107 -6.40 -2.93 7.38
C PHE A 107 -7.73 -2.33 7.84
N PRO A 108 -8.91 -2.80 7.40
CA PRO A 108 -10.20 -2.28 7.89
C PRO A 108 -10.38 -2.46 9.41
N TYR A 109 -9.90 -3.58 9.95
CA TYR A 109 -9.96 -3.85 11.38
C TYR A 109 -8.97 -2.98 12.16
N VAL A 110 -7.76 -2.80 11.64
CA VAL A 110 -6.76 -1.88 12.22
C VAL A 110 -7.30 -0.46 12.27
N LEU A 111 -7.92 0.03 11.19
CA LEU A 111 -8.59 1.33 11.18
C LEU A 111 -9.72 1.42 12.21
N PHE A 112 -10.50 0.37 12.35
CA PHE A 112 -11.57 0.32 13.34
C PHE A 112 -11.05 0.41 14.78
N GLU A 113 -9.96 -0.29 15.11
CA GLU A 113 -9.32 -0.20 16.42
C GLU A 113 -8.69 1.18 16.66
N LEU A 114 -8.03 1.77 15.67
CA LEU A 114 -7.54 3.15 15.73
C LEU A 114 -8.67 4.17 15.94
N TRP A 115 -9.78 3.99 15.23
CA TRP A 115 -10.95 4.86 15.40
C TRP A 115 -11.52 4.76 16.80
N LYS A 116 -11.65 3.58 17.37
CA LYS A 116 -12.12 3.39 18.75
C LYS A 116 -11.25 4.13 19.76
N PHE A 117 -9.94 4.12 19.55
CA PHE A 117 -9.00 4.84 20.39
C PHE A 117 -9.15 6.36 20.30
N ILE A 118 -9.42 6.90 19.10
CA ILE A 118 -9.55 8.35 18.86
C ILE A 118 -10.96 8.85 19.23
N SER A 119 -11.97 8.03 19.08
CA SER A 119 -13.40 8.37 19.26
C SER A 119 -13.77 9.03 20.58
N PRO A 120 -13.20 8.68 21.75
CA PRO A 120 -13.53 9.35 23.01
C PRO A 120 -13.25 10.86 22.99
N GLY A 121 -12.27 11.31 22.21
CA GLY A 121 -11.91 12.72 22.07
C GLY A 121 -12.77 13.52 21.06
N LEU A 122 -13.76 12.88 20.42
CA LEU A 122 -14.58 13.49 19.37
C LEU A 122 -15.99 13.84 19.86
N ASN A 123 -16.63 14.82 19.23
CA ASN A 123 -18.01 15.19 19.50
C ASN A 123 -18.99 14.09 19.08
N ASP A 124 -20.18 14.02 19.72
CA ASP A 124 -21.16 12.95 19.48
C ASP A 124 -21.67 12.87 18.03
N ASN A 125 -21.76 13.99 17.34
CA ASN A 125 -22.12 14.04 15.91
C ASN A 125 -21.05 13.38 15.01
N GLU A 126 -19.78 13.38 15.44
CA GLU A 126 -18.66 12.80 14.71
C GLU A 126 -18.56 11.30 14.98
N LYS A 127 -18.91 10.85 16.19
CA LYS A 127 -19.00 9.43 16.55
C LYS A 127 -20.02 8.68 15.71
N ASN A 128 -21.18 9.31 15.41
CA ASN A 128 -22.24 8.69 14.62
C ASN A 128 -21.83 8.43 13.15
N ASN A 129 -20.88 9.20 12.61
CA ASN A 129 -20.37 9.05 11.23
C ASN A 129 -19.16 8.10 11.14
N ALA A 130 -18.72 7.52 12.24
CA ALA A 130 -17.54 6.66 12.32
C ALA A 130 -17.55 5.48 11.33
N LYS A 131 -18.70 4.80 11.23
CA LYS A 131 -18.83 3.62 10.35
C LYS A 131 -18.65 4.00 8.87
N GLY A 132 -19.20 5.14 8.47
CA GLY A 132 -19.02 5.65 7.09
C GLY A 132 -17.57 6.01 6.80
N PHE A 133 -16.89 6.65 7.75
CA PHE A 133 -15.49 7.03 7.64
C PHE A 133 -14.57 5.80 7.46
N ILE A 134 -14.70 4.78 8.33
CA ILE A 134 -13.90 3.56 8.26
C ILE A 134 -14.14 2.82 6.95
N PHE A 135 -15.40 2.74 6.51
CA PHE A 135 -15.75 2.08 5.27
C PHE A 135 -15.13 2.77 4.04
N ILE A 136 -15.25 4.09 3.95
CA ILE A 136 -14.67 4.87 2.83
C ILE A 136 -13.14 4.78 2.84
N ALA A 137 -12.51 4.90 4.02
CA ALA A 137 -11.07 4.74 4.16
C ALA A 137 -10.63 3.34 3.70
N SER A 138 -11.28 2.28 4.18
CA SER A 138 -10.94 0.92 3.76
C SER A 138 -11.05 0.71 2.24
N ILE A 139 -12.08 1.27 1.60
CA ILE A 139 -12.22 1.21 0.14
C ILE A 139 -11.09 1.97 -0.55
N LEU A 140 -10.77 3.17 -0.07
CA LEU A 140 -9.72 4.00 -0.66
C LEU A 140 -8.36 3.31 -0.57
N PHE A 141 -8.06 2.70 0.57
CA PHE A 141 -6.86 1.90 0.76
C PHE A 141 -6.78 0.74 -0.23
N PHE A 142 -7.85 -0.06 -0.37
CA PHE A 142 -7.86 -1.17 -1.32
C PHE A 142 -7.75 -0.71 -2.77
N ILE A 143 -8.38 0.40 -3.15
CA ILE A 143 -8.20 1.00 -4.48
C ILE A 143 -6.74 1.41 -4.68
N GLY A 144 -6.10 2.01 -3.67
CA GLY A 144 -4.68 2.35 -3.71
C GLY A 144 -3.77 1.11 -3.84
N VAL A 145 -4.05 0.04 -3.09
CA VAL A 145 -3.34 -1.25 -3.20
C VAL A 145 -3.47 -1.83 -4.60
N LEU A 146 -4.69 -1.85 -5.17
CA LEU A 146 -4.93 -2.33 -6.53
C LEU A 146 -4.23 -1.45 -7.58
N PHE A 147 -4.24 -0.14 -7.41
CA PHE A 147 -3.51 0.79 -8.27
C PHE A 147 -1.99 0.53 -8.23
N GLY A 148 -1.43 0.36 -7.04
CA GLY A 148 -0.02 -0.01 -6.86
C GLY A 148 0.33 -1.33 -7.52
N TYR A 149 -0.54 -2.34 -7.40
CA TYR A 149 -0.31 -3.67 -7.94
C TYR A 149 -0.53 -3.76 -9.45
N TYR A 150 -1.61 -3.19 -9.98
CA TYR A 150 -1.95 -3.33 -11.40
C TYR A 150 -1.33 -2.24 -12.29
N ILE A 151 -0.94 -1.10 -11.76
CA ILE A 151 -0.42 0.00 -12.57
C ILE A 151 1.06 0.26 -12.25
N ILE A 152 1.39 0.65 -11.01
CA ILE A 152 2.75 1.06 -10.68
C ILE A 152 3.73 -0.11 -10.79
N THR A 153 3.39 -1.26 -10.22
CA THR A 153 4.29 -2.44 -10.20
C THR A 153 4.66 -2.92 -11.60
N PRO A 154 3.71 -3.24 -12.52
CA PRO A 154 4.07 -3.76 -13.84
C PRO A 154 4.81 -2.73 -14.69
N LEU A 155 4.46 -1.46 -14.62
CA LEU A 155 5.19 -0.40 -15.33
C LEU A 155 6.62 -0.27 -14.84
N SER A 156 6.84 -0.32 -13.50
CA SER A 156 8.18 -0.27 -12.92
C SER A 156 9.00 -1.50 -13.27
N ILE A 157 8.41 -2.70 -13.24
CA ILE A 157 9.08 -3.95 -13.62
C ILE A 157 9.46 -3.93 -15.11
N ASN A 158 8.56 -3.51 -15.98
CA ASN A 158 8.83 -3.39 -17.40
C ASN A 158 9.94 -2.38 -17.71
N PHE A 159 9.86 -1.20 -17.08
CA PHE A 159 10.87 -0.17 -17.26
C PHE A 159 12.25 -0.64 -16.78
N LEU A 160 12.35 -1.09 -15.53
CA LEU A 160 13.63 -1.52 -14.95
C LEU A 160 14.16 -2.81 -15.60
N GLY A 161 13.27 -3.71 -16.01
CA GLY A 161 13.64 -4.96 -16.66
C GLY A 161 14.25 -4.78 -18.04
N ASN A 162 13.79 -3.77 -18.77
CA ASN A 162 14.28 -3.44 -20.12
C ASN A 162 15.36 -2.35 -20.12
N TYR A 163 15.58 -1.67 -18.97
CA TYR A 163 16.59 -0.63 -18.91
C TYR A 163 17.99 -1.22 -18.85
N SER A 164 18.83 -0.91 -19.82
CA SER A 164 20.23 -1.29 -19.87
C SER A 164 21.11 -0.09 -20.21
N VAL A 165 22.20 0.06 -19.48
CA VAL A 165 23.21 1.10 -19.73
C VAL A 165 24.19 0.66 -20.82
N SER A 166 24.42 -0.65 -20.97
CA SER A 166 25.34 -1.26 -21.93
C SER A 166 24.85 -2.65 -22.29
N ASN A 167 25.12 -3.06 -23.55
CA ASN A 167 24.79 -4.41 -24.03
C ASN A 167 25.64 -5.51 -23.37
N GLU A 168 26.66 -5.15 -22.61
CA GLU A 168 27.52 -6.09 -21.86
C GLU A 168 26.93 -6.46 -20.49
N ILE A 169 25.87 -5.75 -20.04
CA ILE A 169 25.27 -5.96 -18.73
C ILE A 169 23.96 -6.73 -18.87
N PHE A 170 23.92 -7.92 -18.29
CA PHE A 170 22.70 -8.72 -18.20
C PHE A 170 21.90 -8.36 -16.93
N ASN A 171 20.59 -8.17 -17.07
CA ASN A 171 19.70 -7.86 -15.98
C ASN A 171 19.29 -9.15 -15.22
N ASP A 172 20.05 -9.48 -14.17
CA ASP A 172 19.73 -10.54 -13.22
C ASP A 172 19.36 -9.91 -11.87
N PHE A 173 18.08 -9.87 -11.55
CA PHE A 173 17.60 -9.23 -10.33
C PHE A 173 17.58 -10.20 -9.14
N ASP A 174 17.96 -9.72 -7.97
CA ASP A 174 17.77 -10.46 -6.73
C ASP A 174 16.28 -10.52 -6.36
N LEU A 175 15.83 -11.68 -5.84
CA LEU A 175 14.47 -11.91 -5.39
C LEU A 175 14.01 -10.86 -4.37
N SER A 176 14.88 -10.48 -3.46
CA SER A 176 14.56 -9.48 -2.42
C SER A 176 14.33 -8.10 -3.02
N SER A 177 15.07 -7.72 -4.06
CA SER A 177 14.90 -6.46 -4.78
C SER A 177 13.57 -6.44 -5.54
N TYR A 178 13.27 -7.49 -6.29
CA TYR A 178 12.02 -7.63 -7.03
C TYR A 178 10.78 -7.56 -6.11
N ILE A 179 10.76 -8.36 -5.04
CA ILE A 179 9.67 -8.36 -4.07
C ILE A 179 9.64 -7.04 -3.28
N GLY A 180 10.81 -6.44 -3.03
CA GLY A 180 10.92 -5.13 -2.39
C GLY A 180 10.22 -4.03 -3.18
N LEU A 181 10.46 -3.97 -4.49
CA LEU A 181 9.79 -3.04 -5.41
C LEU A 181 8.27 -3.22 -5.36
N LEU A 182 7.77 -4.44 -5.48
CA LEU A 182 6.35 -4.75 -5.45
C LEU A 182 5.72 -4.34 -4.12
N ARG A 183 6.33 -4.73 -2.99
CA ARG A 183 5.84 -4.36 -1.66
C ARG A 183 5.81 -2.85 -1.47
N ALA A 184 6.87 -2.15 -1.86
CA ALA A 184 6.96 -0.70 -1.75
C ALA A 184 5.86 -0.01 -2.60
N SER A 185 5.69 -0.41 -3.85
CA SER A 185 4.68 0.14 -4.75
C SER A 185 3.26 -0.04 -4.21
N VAL A 186 2.92 -1.25 -3.76
CA VAL A 186 1.59 -1.58 -3.25
C VAL A 186 1.29 -0.86 -1.94
N LEU A 187 2.23 -0.89 -0.99
CA LEU A 187 2.03 -0.27 0.31
C LEU A 187 2.00 1.26 0.24
N SER A 188 2.96 1.85 -0.48
CA SER A 188 3.01 3.32 -0.64
C SER A 188 1.77 3.84 -1.34
N SER A 189 1.32 3.17 -2.40
CA SER A 189 0.10 3.56 -3.09
C SER A 189 -1.14 3.46 -2.19
N GLY A 190 -1.29 2.36 -1.44
CA GLY A 190 -2.37 2.22 -0.47
C GLY A 190 -2.39 3.36 0.55
N LEU A 191 -1.25 3.70 1.13
CA LEU A 191 -1.13 4.79 2.11
C LEU A 191 -1.33 6.18 1.50
N ILE A 192 -0.86 6.42 0.27
CA ILE A 192 -1.05 7.70 -0.43
C ILE A 192 -2.54 7.95 -0.71
N PHE A 193 -3.30 6.92 -1.05
CA PHE A 193 -4.74 7.04 -1.25
C PHE A 193 -5.51 7.36 0.04
N GLU A 194 -4.94 7.11 1.21
CA GLU A 194 -5.49 7.55 2.51
C GLU A 194 -5.30 9.05 2.78
N LEU A 195 -4.37 9.75 2.11
CA LEU A 195 -4.09 11.16 2.36
C LEU A 195 -5.34 12.06 2.30
N PRO A 196 -6.27 11.93 1.33
CA PRO A 196 -7.47 12.76 1.30
C PRO A 196 -8.33 12.61 2.55
N ILE A 197 -8.44 11.39 3.07
CA ILE A 197 -9.27 11.08 4.23
C ILE A 197 -8.59 11.54 5.53
N ILE A 198 -7.27 11.40 5.61
CA ILE A 198 -6.46 11.90 6.73
C ILE A 198 -6.56 13.44 6.79
N ILE A 199 -6.45 14.15 5.66
CA ILE A 199 -6.59 15.60 5.59
C ILE A 199 -8.01 16.03 6.00
N TYR A 200 -9.04 15.33 5.51
CA TYR A 200 -10.42 15.58 5.90
C TYR A 200 -10.61 15.43 7.42
N PHE A 201 -10.06 14.39 8.01
CA PHE A 201 -10.12 14.14 9.45
C PHE A 201 -9.44 15.25 10.26
N PHE A 202 -8.21 15.65 9.91
CA PHE A 202 -7.51 16.76 10.57
C PHE A 202 -8.22 18.09 10.41
N THR A 203 -8.91 18.31 9.29
CA THR A 203 -9.70 19.52 9.08
C THR A 203 -10.94 19.52 9.98
N ARG A 204 -11.57 18.37 10.21
CA ARG A 204 -12.72 18.23 11.09
C ARG A 204 -12.37 18.50 12.56
N ILE A 205 -11.23 17.99 13.03
CA ILE A 205 -10.75 18.22 14.41
C ILE A 205 -10.26 19.69 14.59
N GLY A 206 -10.12 20.46 13.49
CA GLY A 206 -9.69 21.85 13.55
C GLY A 206 -8.16 22.05 13.63
N ILE A 207 -7.37 20.95 13.55
CA ILE A 207 -5.91 21.03 13.50
C ILE A 207 -5.42 21.67 12.19
N VAL A 208 -6.09 21.37 11.08
CA VAL A 208 -5.77 21.91 9.76
C VAL A 208 -6.94 22.74 9.25
N THR A 209 -6.72 24.02 9.00
CA THR A 209 -7.77 24.89 8.43
C THR A 209 -7.70 24.88 6.90
N PRO A 210 -8.85 25.04 6.20
CA PRO A 210 -8.86 25.15 4.72
C PRO A 210 -8.00 26.32 4.22
N ILE A 211 -7.87 27.39 5.01
CA ILE A 211 -7.03 28.55 4.70
C ILE A 211 -5.55 28.16 4.72
N PHE A 212 -5.13 27.37 5.72
CA PHE A 212 -3.76 26.85 5.82
C PHE A 212 -3.40 25.98 4.62
N LEU A 213 -4.31 25.09 4.19
CA LEU A 213 -4.10 24.24 3.01
C LEU A 213 -3.97 25.06 1.73
N LYS A 214 -4.83 26.07 1.53
CA LYS A 214 -4.74 26.96 0.37
C LYS A 214 -3.41 27.73 0.35
N LYS A 215 -2.98 28.27 1.49
CA LYS A 215 -1.71 29.03 1.60
C LYS A 215 -0.48 28.14 1.30
N ASN A 216 -0.49 26.90 1.77
CA ASN A 216 0.65 25.99 1.66
C ASN A 216 0.61 25.09 0.42
N ARG A 217 -0.40 25.20 -0.47
CA ARG A 217 -0.54 24.36 -1.67
C ARG A 217 0.71 24.38 -2.57
N LYS A 218 1.33 25.56 -2.73
CA LYS A 218 2.54 25.70 -3.54
C LYS A 218 3.73 24.92 -2.95
N PHE A 219 3.90 24.99 -1.63
CA PHE A 219 4.97 24.25 -0.93
C PHE A 219 4.72 22.74 -0.99
N ALA A 220 3.48 22.29 -0.83
CA ALA A 220 3.13 20.88 -0.96
C ALA A 220 3.46 20.33 -2.36
N LEU A 221 3.16 21.08 -3.42
CA LEU A 221 3.52 20.70 -4.79
C LEU A 221 5.03 20.63 -4.99
N VAL A 222 5.80 21.58 -4.48
CA VAL A 222 7.26 21.57 -4.58
C VAL A 222 7.86 20.38 -3.82
N ILE A 223 7.36 20.08 -2.63
CA ILE A 223 7.80 18.91 -1.84
C ILE A 223 7.48 17.61 -2.57
N LEU A 224 6.27 17.46 -3.11
CA LEU A 224 5.89 16.27 -3.86
C LEU A 224 6.76 16.08 -5.11
N LEU A 225 7.02 17.16 -5.86
CA LEU A 225 7.91 17.11 -7.03
C LEU A 225 9.35 16.78 -6.66
N SER A 226 9.86 17.34 -5.55
CA SER A 226 11.24 17.03 -5.09
C SER A 226 11.40 15.61 -4.56
N LEU A 227 10.33 15.01 -4.02
CA LEU A 227 10.33 13.60 -3.57
C LEU A 227 10.18 12.62 -4.74
N SER A 228 9.62 13.06 -5.87
CA SER A 228 9.41 12.22 -7.05
C SER A 228 10.61 12.24 -8.02
N ALA A 229 11.54 13.17 -7.86
CA ALA A 229 12.77 13.29 -8.64
C ALA A 229 13.90 12.45 -8.06
#